data_1a45fdca078f39b3e817f9fb54112370
#
_entry.id   1a45fdca078f39b3e817f9fb54112370
#
_cell.length_a   1.000
_cell.length_b   1.000
_cell.length_c   1.000
_cell.angle_alpha   90.00
_cell.angle_beta   90.00
_cell.angle_gamma   90.00
#
_symmetry.space_group_name_H-M   'P 1'
#
loop_
_entity.id
_entity.type
_entity.pdbx_description
1 polymer ?
#
loop_
_entity_poly.entity_id
_entity_poly.type
_entity_poly.pdbx_seq_one_letter_code
_entity_poly.pdbx_strand_id
1 'polypeptide(L)'
;PMYPVSEALRAYLKQHGREGKLPVSYNDLLRYTYSVPVKDKNGKDTLWESVTYDMREWNYIREGLVKIYAILKTEGDFTFTKHLDVARIDYCSFGNSHPFRIRIVNKFNDNYDHYYVKIADASRIYGLELEHILSPNRITFMTQNNTLVEEHIPGIPGDVFIKTYLDAPDTNRIRLSKEFVKFNERCYVRLLGDMRSYNFVVDI
;
A
#
# COMPACT_ATOMS: atom_id res chain seq x y z
N PRO A 1 -12.78 14.58 1.01
CA PRO A 1 -11.88 15.62 0.51
C PRO A 1 -10.45 15.18 0.65
N MET A 2 -9.59 15.51 -0.33
CA MET A 2 -8.15 15.30 -0.26
C MET A 2 -7.48 16.59 0.21
N TYR A 3 -6.52 16.47 1.12
CA TYR A 3 -5.83 17.61 1.69
C TYR A 3 -4.40 17.71 1.13
N PRO A 4 -3.97 18.87 0.63
CA PRO A 4 -2.63 19.05 0.10
C PRO A 4 -1.58 18.91 1.21
N VAL A 5 -0.45 18.35 0.85
CA VAL A 5 0.70 18.24 1.75
C VAL A 5 1.36 19.62 1.87
N SER A 6 1.38 20.19 3.07
CA SER A 6 1.97 21.50 3.33
C SER A 6 3.50 21.46 3.21
N GLU A 7 4.11 22.63 2.96
CA GLU A 7 5.58 22.76 2.90
C GLU A 7 6.25 22.36 4.22
N ALA A 8 5.64 22.69 5.34
CA ALA A 8 6.15 22.30 6.66
C ALA A 8 6.16 20.77 6.84
N LEU A 9 5.09 20.09 6.41
CA LEU A 9 5.05 18.61 6.44
C LEU A 9 6.10 18.02 5.49
N ARG A 10 6.29 18.58 4.29
CA ARG A 10 7.32 18.12 3.35
C ARG A 10 8.74 18.30 3.92
N ALA A 11 9.03 19.43 4.55
CA ALA A 11 10.32 19.67 5.20
C ALA A 11 10.58 18.63 6.30
N TYR A 12 9.56 18.34 7.12
CA TYR A 12 9.62 17.29 8.13
C TYR A 12 9.89 15.92 7.52
N LEU A 13 9.12 15.52 6.50
CA LEU A 13 9.28 14.22 5.82
C LEU A 13 10.68 14.07 5.20
N LYS A 14 11.19 15.14 4.59
CA LYS A 14 12.54 15.17 4.03
C LYS A 14 13.62 14.99 5.10
N GLN A 15 13.48 15.67 6.23
CA GLN A 15 14.39 15.54 7.37
C GLN A 15 14.42 14.11 7.93
N HIS A 16 13.30 13.42 7.88
CA HIS A 16 13.14 12.05 8.37
C HIS A 16 13.28 10.96 7.28
N GLY A 17 13.75 11.32 6.07
CA GLY A 17 14.00 10.35 5.00
C GLY A 17 12.76 9.77 4.33
N ARG A 18 11.59 10.39 4.49
CA ARG A 18 10.32 9.94 3.92
C ARG A 18 9.81 10.78 2.74
N GLU A 19 10.54 11.80 2.36
CA GLU A 19 10.36 12.54 1.10
C GLU A 19 11.65 12.48 0.30
N GLY A 20 11.60 12.00 -0.94
CA GLY A 20 12.77 11.85 -1.80
C GLY A 20 12.40 11.61 -3.25
N LYS A 21 13.40 11.43 -4.11
CA LYS A 21 13.17 11.18 -5.53
C LYS A 21 12.64 9.77 -5.77
N LEU A 22 11.48 9.68 -6.40
CA LEU A 22 10.88 8.43 -6.88
C LEU A 22 11.14 8.27 -8.39
N PRO A 23 11.52 7.07 -8.85
CA PRO A 23 11.75 6.82 -10.28
C PRO A 23 10.51 6.96 -11.15
N VAL A 24 9.33 6.66 -10.60
CA VAL A 24 8.02 6.73 -11.26
C VAL A 24 7.06 7.48 -10.35
N SER A 25 6.33 8.42 -10.92
CA SER A 25 5.29 9.18 -10.23
C SER A 25 3.90 8.56 -10.40
N TYR A 26 2.95 8.98 -9.56
CA TYR A 26 1.55 8.61 -9.74
C TYR A 26 1.01 9.03 -11.11
N ASN A 27 1.40 10.21 -11.61
CA ASN A 27 0.97 10.70 -12.91
C ASN A 27 1.54 9.87 -14.07
N ASP A 28 2.72 9.28 -13.91
CA ASP A 28 3.28 8.36 -14.92
C ASP A 28 2.40 7.11 -15.04
N LEU A 29 1.91 6.60 -13.90
CA LEU A 29 1.02 5.43 -13.91
C LEU A 29 -0.34 5.69 -14.54
N LEU A 30 -0.83 6.92 -14.56
CA LEU A 30 -2.09 7.28 -15.24
C LEU A 30 -2.01 7.24 -16.77
N ARG A 31 -0.81 7.09 -17.35
CA ARG A 31 -0.60 7.03 -18.81
C ARG A 31 -0.84 5.65 -19.43
N TYR A 32 -1.57 4.78 -18.73
CA TYR A 32 -1.94 3.49 -19.29
C TYR A 32 -2.85 3.65 -20.53
N THR A 33 -2.72 2.71 -21.48
CA THR A 33 -3.46 2.75 -22.75
C THR A 33 -4.74 1.94 -22.71
N TYR A 34 -4.80 0.93 -21.86
CA TYR A 34 -5.93 0.01 -21.78
C TYR A 34 -6.06 -0.57 -20.39
N SER A 35 -7.30 -0.89 -19.98
CA SER A 35 -7.60 -1.56 -18.72
C SER A 35 -8.59 -2.71 -18.90
N VAL A 36 -8.49 -3.72 -18.03
CA VAL A 36 -9.38 -4.87 -17.98
C VAL A 36 -9.86 -5.09 -16.55
N PRO A 37 -11.17 -5.26 -16.30
CA PRO A 37 -11.70 -5.56 -14.97
C PRO A 37 -11.10 -6.86 -14.41
N VAL A 38 -10.64 -6.80 -13.16
CA VAL A 38 -10.13 -7.95 -12.42
C VAL A 38 -11.27 -8.64 -11.69
N LYS A 39 -11.52 -9.91 -12.03
CA LYS A 39 -12.53 -10.74 -11.34
C LYS A 39 -11.88 -11.63 -10.29
N ASP A 40 -12.63 -11.92 -9.23
CA ASP A 40 -12.25 -12.91 -8.22
C ASP A 40 -12.39 -14.35 -8.74
N LYS A 41 -12.07 -15.34 -7.89
CA LYS A 41 -12.17 -16.78 -8.22
C LYS A 41 -13.60 -17.23 -8.57
N ASN A 42 -14.61 -16.46 -8.16
CA ASN A 42 -16.03 -16.73 -8.40
C ASN A 42 -16.57 -15.93 -9.60
N GLY A 43 -15.72 -15.20 -10.32
CA GLY A 43 -16.11 -14.37 -11.45
C GLY A 43 -16.72 -13.02 -11.06
N LYS A 44 -16.77 -12.67 -9.77
CA LYS A 44 -17.27 -11.39 -9.27
C LYS A 44 -16.25 -10.28 -9.53
N ASP A 45 -16.72 -9.12 -9.94
CA ASP A 45 -15.91 -7.93 -10.11
C ASP A 45 -15.28 -7.50 -8.77
N THR A 46 -13.97 -7.28 -8.78
CA THR A 46 -13.22 -6.83 -7.60
C THR A 46 -13.13 -5.30 -7.49
N LEU A 47 -13.68 -4.57 -8.45
CA LEU A 47 -13.54 -3.12 -8.61
C LEU A 47 -12.08 -2.66 -8.86
N TRP A 48 -11.20 -3.58 -9.19
CA TRP A 48 -9.85 -3.31 -9.67
C TRP A 48 -9.78 -3.55 -11.16
N GLU A 49 -8.99 -2.73 -11.84
CA GLU A 49 -8.72 -2.86 -13.27
C GLU A 49 -7.23 -3.12 -13.49
N SER A 50 -6.88 -4.20 -14.17
CA SER A 50 -5.50 -4.45 -14.59
C SER A 50 -5.19 -3.54 -15.78
N VAL A 51 -4.15 -2.73 -15.66
CA VAL A 51 -3.78 -1.71 -16.65
C VAL A 51 -2.56 -2.14 -17.47
N THR A 52 -2.52 -1.70 -18.72
CA THR A 52 -1.41 -1.95 -19.66
C THR A 52 -0.92 -0.66 -20.28
N TYR A 53 0.36 -0.64 -20.64
CA TYR A 53 1.07 0.50 -21.21
C TYR A 53 1.61 0.13 -22.59
N ASP A 54 1.89 1.12 -23.43
CA ASP A 54 2.68 0.87 -24.61
C ASP A 54 4.13 0.44 -24.26
N MET A 55 4.84 -0.17 -25.23
CA MET A 55 6.14 -0.78 -24.94
C MET A 55 7.20 0.21 -24.45
N ARG A 56 7.16 1.47 -24.87
CA ARG A 56 8.15 2.49 -24.45
C ARG A 56 7.90 2.90 -23.02
N GLU A 57 6.65 3.22 -22.68
CA GLU A 57 6.22 3.55 -21.31
C GLU A 57 6.41 2.37 -20.38
N TRP A 58 6.10 1.14 -20.83
CA TRP A 58 6.25 -0.06 -20.04
C TRP A 58 7.66 -0.27 -19.52
N ASN A 59 8.68 -0.14 -20.37
CA ASN A 59 10.07 -0.34 -19.95
C ASN A 59 10.47 0.66 -18.84
N TYR A 60 10.13 1.93 -19.01
CA TYR A 60 10.39 2.97 -18.04
C TYR A 60 9.67 2.70 -16.70
N ILE A 61 8.35 2.43 -16.77
CA ILE A 61 7.51 2.17 -15.59
C ILE A 61 7.99 0.92 -14.86
N ARG A 62 8.21 -0.17 -15.57
CA ARG A 62 8.66 -1.44 -15.00
C ARG A 62 9.96 -1.31 -14.21
N GLU A 63 10.99 -0.71 -14.79
CA GLU A 63 12.27 -0.50 -14.10
C GLU A 63 12.12 0.40 -12.88
N GLY A 64 11.37 1.48 -13.02
CA GLY A 64 11.13 2.42 -11.94
C GLY A 64 10.35 1.80 -10.78
N LEU A 65 9.34 0.98 -11.06
CA LEU A 65 8.54 0.30 -10.03
C LEU A 65 9.35 -0.75 -9.26
N VAL A 66 10.25 -1.48 -9.92
CA VAL A 66 11.18 -2.40 -9.23
C VAL A 66 12.13 -1.62 -8.30
N LYS A 67 12.63 -0.45 -8.73
CA LYS A 67 13.45 0.42 -7.86
C LYS A 67 12.66 0.96 -6.66
N ILE A 68 11.40 1.34 -6.85
CA ILE A 68 10.52 1.76 -5.74
C ILE A 68 10.36 0.63 -4.72
N TYR A 69 10.14 -0.60 -5.18
CA TYR A 69 10.05 -1.75 -4.29
C TYR A 69 11.33 -1.93 -3.45
N ALA A 70 12.50 -1.78 -4.07
CA ALA A 70 13.78 -1.82 -3.35
C ALA A 70 13.90 -0.70 -2.29
N ILE A 71 13.46 0.51 -2.61
CA ILE A 71 13.42 1.63 -1.64
C ILE A 71 12.57 1.26 -0.43
N LEU A 72 11.38 0.66 -0.64
CA LEU A 72 10.47 0.30 0.43
C LEU A 72 10.96 -0.87 1.30
N LYS A 73 11.65 -1.86 0.70
CA LYS A 73 11.98 -3.13 1.38
C LYS A 73 13.43 -3.22 1.87
N THR A 74 14.35 -2.44 1.31
CA THR A 74 15.79 -2.59 1.57
C THR A 74 16.54 -1.28 1.72
N GLU A 75 15.81 -0.21 2.00
CA GLU A 75 16.42 1.14 2.14
C GLU A 75 17.27 1.55 0.90
N GLY A 76 16.90 0.99 -0.28
CA GLY A 76 17.56 1.34 -1.55
C GLY A 76 18.74 0.43 -1.93
N ASP A 77 18.88 -0.74 -1.33
CA ASP A 77 19.80 -1.75 -1.87
C ASP A 77 19.21 -2.34 -3.17
N PHE A 78 19.82 -2.01 -4.30
CA PHE A 78 19.38 -2.43 -5.63
C PHE A 78 20.02 -3.74 -6.11
N THR A 79 20.87 -4.39 -5.33
CA THR A 79 21.62 -5.58 -5.77
C THR A 79 20.73 -6.75 -6.14
N PHE A 80 19.60 -6.93 -5.43
CA PHE A 80 18.65 -8.03 -5.67
C PHE A 80 17.57 -7.69 -6.71
N THR A 81 17.49 -6.45 -7.22
CA THR A 81 16.46 -6.05 -8.19
C THR A 81 16.52 -6.79 -9.53
N LYS A 82 17.68 -7.36 -9.87
CA LYS A 82 17.91 -8.15 -11.10
C LYS A 82 16.97 -9.35 -11.23
N HIS A 83 16.49 -9.85 -10.11
CA HIS A 83 15.62 -11.03 -10.03
C HIS A 83 14.14 -10.67 -9.88
N LEU A 84 13.85 -9.39 -9.75
CA LEU A 84 12.50 -8.88 -9.58
C LEU A 84 11.92 -8.39 -10.91
N ASP A 85 10.61 -8.52 -11.02
CA ASP A 85 9.86 -7.97 -12.15
C ASP A 85 8.47 -7.50 -11.70
N VAL A 86 7.88 -6.64 -12.53
CA VAL A 86 6.49 -6.23 -12.35
C VAL A 86 5.60 -7.24 -13.07
N ALA A 87 4.84 -8.01 -12.31
CA ALA A 87 3.94 -9.00 -12.86
C ALA A 87 2.59 -8.39 -13.28
N ARG A 88 2.11 -7.38 -12.54
CA ARG A 88 0.81 -6.75 -12.80
C ARG A 88 0.72 -5.39 -12.10
N ILE A 89 -0.02 -4.49 -12.73
CA ILE A 89 -0.40 -3.19 -12.17
C ILE A 89 -1.92 -3.14 -12.21
N ASP A 90 -2.55 -2.97 -11.04
CA ASP A 90 -4.00 -2.84 -10.92
C ASP A 90 -4.35 -1.43 -10.43
N TYR A 91 -5.34 -0.81 -11.05
CA TYR A 91 -5.88 0.51 -10.69
C TYR A 91 -7.24 0.35 -10.03
N CYS A 92 -7.51 1.12 -8.96
CA CYS A 92 -8.80 1.16 -8.29
C CYS A 92 -9.44 2.54 -8.46
N SER A 93 -10.46 2.64 -9.31
CA SER A 93 -11.18 3.89 -9.55
C SER A 93 -12.13 4.28 -8.40
N PHE A 94 -12.48 3.36 -7.51
CA PHE A 94 -13.42 3.56 -6.41
C PHE A 94 -12.79 4.05 -5.10
N GLY A 95 -11.48 3.84 -4.93
CA GLY A 95 -10.79 4.29 -3.71
C GLY A 95 -10.64 5.82 -3.67
N ASN A 96 -10.83 6.44 -2.53
CA ASN A 96 -10.66 7.90 -2.37
C ASN A 96 -9.29 8.43 -2.82
N SER A 97 -8.26 7.59 -2.74
CA SER A 97 -6.89 7.90 -3.17
C SER A 97 -6.54 7.31 -4.54
N HIS A 98 -7.50 6.70 -5.24
CA HIS A 98 -7.33 6.06 -6.54
C HIS A 98 -6.04 5.23 -6.63
N PRO A 99 -5.85 4.22 -5.77
CA PRO A 99 -4.58 3.52 -5.63
C PRO A 99 -4.26 2.67 -6.85
N PHE A 100 -2.98 2.64 -7.21
CA PHE A 100 -2.39 1.55 -7.98
C PHE A 100 -1.84 0.50 -7.03
N ARG A 101 -2.15 -0.76 -7.27
CA ARG A 101 -1.53 -1.92 -6.61
C ARG A 101 -0.52 -2.53 -7.55
N ILE A 102 0.73 -2.56 -7.13
CA ILE A 102 1.83 -3.07 -7.93
C ILE A 102 2.18 -4.47 -7.41
N ARG A 103 2.15 -5.46 -8.29
CA ARG A 103 2.57 -6.82 -7.98
C ARG A 103 3.99 -7.05 -8.49
N ILE A 104 4.91 -7.24 -7.56
CA ILE A 104 6.31 -7.61 -7.85
C ILE A 104 6.44 -9.12 -7.71
N VAL A 105 7.14 -9.74 -8.65
CA VAL A 105 7.43 -11.18 -8.66
C VAL A 105 8.95 -11.40 -8.63
N ASN A 106 9.39 -12.39 -7.88
CA ASN A 106 10.75 -12.88 -7.92
C ASN A 106 10.84 -14.02 -8.93
N LYS A 107 11.60 -13.81 -10.01
CA LYS A 107 11.74 -14.76 -11.14
C LYS A 107 12.39 -16.10 -10.79
N PHE A 108 13.03 -16.22 -9.61
CA PHE A 108 13.67 -17.48 -9.21
C PHE A 108 12.72 -18.47 -8.55
N ASN A 109 11.76 -17.95 -7.77
CA ASN A 109 10.92 -18.79 -6.92
C ASN A 109 9.42 -18.48 -7.06
N ASP A 110 9.06 -17.61 -8.01
CA ASP A 110 7.69 -17.14 -8.27
C ASP A 110 6.97 -16.51 -7.07
N ASN A 111 7.68 -16.26 -5.98
CA ASN A 111 7.15 -15.53 -4.85
C ASN A 111 6.80 -14.11 -5.29
N TYR A 112 5.71 -13.61 -4.78
CA TYR A 112 5.26 -12.25 -5.10
C TYR A 112 4.92 -11.45 -3.86
N ASP A 113 5.04 -10.14 -3.98
CA ASP A 113 4.64 -9.16 -2.99
C ASP A 113 3.91 -8.00 -3.67
N HIS A 114 3.25 -7.17 -2.87
CA HIS A 114 2.53 -6.00 -3.36
C HIS A 114 3.00 -4.74 -2.64
N TYR A 115 2.85 -3.63 -3.30
CA TYR A 115 2.87 -2.30 -2.70
C TYR A 115 1.89 -1.38 -3.42
N TYR A 116 1.63 -0.21 -2.86
CA TYR A 116 0.66 0.72 -3.40
C TYR A 116 1.32 2.04 -3.81
N VAL A 117 0.84 2.60 -4.92
CA VAL A 117 1.14 3.96 -5.35
C VAL A 117 -0.18 4.74 -5.34
N LYS A 118 -0.22 5.86 -4.62
CA LYS A 118 -1.43 6.65 -4.36
C LYS A 118 -1.18 8.13 -4.60
N ILE A 119 -2.25 8.89 -4.70
CA ILE A 119 -2.16 10.34 -4.59
C ILE A 119 -1.79 10.69 -3.14
N ALA A 120 -0.77 11.53 -2.98
CA ALA A 120 -0.34 12.00 -1.67
C ALA A 120 -1.42 12.88 -1.04
N ASP A 121 -1.89 12.48 0.12
CA ASP A 121 -2.88 13.19 0.94
C ASP A 121 -2.31 13.43 2.34
N ALA A 122 -2.40 14.65 2.83
CA ALA A 122 -1.82 15.03 4.13
C ALA A 122 -2.39 14.20 5.27
N SER A 123 -3.69 13.90 5.26
CA SER A 123 -4.33 13.10 6.33
C SER A 123 -3.80 11.67 6.36
N ARG A 124 -3.57 11.06 5.17
CA ARG A 124 -2.96 9.73 5.08
C ARG A 124 -1.52 9.73 5.59
N ILE A 125 -0.74 10.73 5.20
CA ILE A 125 0.66 10.87 5.60
C ILE A 125 0.77 11.09 7.11
N TYR A 126 -0.06 11.95 7.71
CA TYR A 126 -0.11 12.10 9.17
C TYR A 126 -0.46 10.77 9.87
N GLY A 127 -1.39 10.00 9.32
CA GLY A 127 -1.71 8.67 9.85
C GLY A 127 -0.50 7.72 9.84
N LEU A 128 0.25 7.70 8.74
CA LEU A 128 1.47 6.88 8.60
C LEU A 128 2.58 7.33 9.57
N GLU A 129 2.78 8.65 9.72
CA GLU A 129 3.76 9.20 10.68
C GLU A 129 3.39 8.90 12.13
N LEU A 130 2.12 9.03 12.50
CA LEU A 130 1.66 8.65 13.84
C LEU A 130 1.84 7.16 14.10
N GLU A 131 1.66 6.31 13.09
CA GLU A 131 1.96 4.88 13.20
C GLU A 131 3.46 4.65 13.46
N HIS A 132 4.34 5.39 12.81
CA HIS A 132 5.78 5.33 13.07
C HIS A 132 6.16 5.68 14.52
N ILE A 133 5.46 6.63 15.12
CA ILE A 133 5.74 7.13 16.49
C ILE A 133 5.09 6.24 17.55
N LEU A 134 3.86 5.78 17.32
CA LEU A 134 3.00 5.18 18.33
C LEU A 134 2.89 3.65 18.24
N SER A 135 3.30 3.04 17.14
CA SER A 135 3.11 1.61 16.91
C SER A 135 4.43 0.87 16.67
N PRO A 136 4.58 -0.36 17.16
CA PRO A 136 5.66 -1.25 16.76
C PRO A 136 5.51 -1.73 15.30
N ASN A 137 4.29 -1.74 14.77
CA ASN A 137 3.97 -2.21 13.42
C ASN A 137 4.03 -1.05 12.43
N ARG A 138 5.24 -0.71 12.03
CA ARG A 138 5.50 0.39 11.10
C ARG A 138 5.21 -0.02 9.67
N ILE A 139 4.68 0.92 8.89
CA ILE A 139 4.50 0.76 7.44
C ILE A 139 5.54 1.64 6.78
N THR A 140 6.37 1.04 5.92
CA THR A 140 7.35 1.80 5.14
C THR A 140 6.62 2.56 4.03
N PHE A 141 6.91 3.85 3.91
CA PHE A 141 6.37 4.69 2.87
C PHE A 141 7.37 5.76 2.43
N MET A 142 7.16 6.29 1.24
CA MET A 142 7.94 7.38 0.67
C MET A 142 7.01 8.32 -0.09
N THR A 143 7.34 9.60 -0.10
CA THR A 143 6.59 10.62 -0.84
C THR A 143 7.47 11.38 -1.82
N GLN A 144 6.87 11.85 -2.89
CA GLN A 144 7.42 12.86 -3.80
C GLN A 144 6.29 13.63 -4.45
N ASN A 145 6.24 14.93 -4.26
CA ASN A 145 5.18 15.79 -4.82
C ASN A 145 3.76 15.26 -4.48
N ASN A 146 2.98 14.88 -5.50
CA ASN A 146 1.65 14.29 -5.35
C ASN A 146 1.65 12.76 -5.28
N THR A 147 2.81 12.13 -5.18
CA THR A 147 2.95 10.67 -5.15
C THR A 147 3.26 10.19 -3.75
N LEU A 148 2.50 9.22 -3.27
CA LEU A 148 2.75 8.43 -2.08
C LEU A 148 2.93 6.98 -2.49
N VAL A 149 4.04 6.36 -2.09
CA VAL A 149 4.24 4.92 -2.19
C VAL A 149 4.26 4.32 -0.79
N GLU A 150 3.57 3.22 -0.59
CA GLU A 150 3.50 2.53 0.71
C GLU A 150 3.51 1.02 0.52
N GLU A 151 4.13 0.31 1.43
CA GLU A 151 4.14 -1.15 1.39
C GLU A 151 2.75 -1.74 1.69
N HIS A 152 2.54 -2.95 1.20
CA HIS A 152 1.36 -3.74 1.53
C HIS A 152 1.48 -4.30 2.95
N ILE A 153 0.39 -4.19 3.72
CA ILE A 153 0.29 -4.82 5.04
C ILE A 153 -0.21 -6.25 4.81
N PRO A 154 0.62 -7.28 5.04
CA PRO A 154 0.14 -8.66 5.00
C PRO A 154 -0.84 -8.89 6.14
N GLY A 155 -1.87 -9.69 5.90
CA GLY A 155 -2.85 -10.02 6.92
C GLY A 155 -4.20 -10.43 6.32
N ILE A 156 -5.08 -10.91 7.18
CA ILE A 156 -6.43 -11.31 6.81
C ILE A 156 -7.33 -10.08 6.91
N PRO A 157 -8.09 -9.69 5.86
CA PRO A 157 -9.09 -8.63 5.97
C PRO A 157 -10.03 -8.87 7.14
N GLY A 158 -10.32 -7.83 7.92
CA GLY A 158 -11.07 -7.97 9.16
C GLY A 158 -12.47 -8.56 8.98
N ASP A 159 -13.16 -8.26 7.88
CA ASP A 159 -14.45 -8.86 7.56
C ASP A 159 -14.36 -10.38 7.28
N VAL A 160 -13.27 -10.83 6.63
CA VAL A 160 -12.97 -12.25 6.41
C VAL A 160 -12.60 -12.91 7.73
N PHE A 161 -11.76 -12.24 8.54
CA PHE A 161 -11.37 -12.75 9.86
C PHE A 161 -12.57 -12.96 10.76
N ILE A 162 -13.47 -12.00 10.85
CA ILE A 162 -14.69 -12.09 11.67
C ILE A 162 -15.58 -13.27 11.23
N LYS A 163 -15.73 -13.47 9.93
CA LYS A 163 -16.58 -14.55 9.41
C LYS A 163 -15.99 -15.95 9.55
N THR A 164 -14.67 -16.08 9.48
CA THR A 164 -14.02 -17.39 9.30
C THR A 164 -13.23 -17.81 10.53
N TYR A 165 -12.58 -16.88 11.23
CA TYR A 165 -11.58 -17.18 12.25
C TYR A 165 -11.98 -16.75 13.66
N LEU A 166 -12.91 -15.79 13.83
CA LEU A 166 -13.25 -15.26 15.15
C LEU A 166 -13.71 -16.35 16.13
N ASP A 167 -14.51 -17.31 15.64
CA ASP A 167 -15.07 -18.40 16.42
C ASP A 167 -14.29 -19.73 16.26
N ALA A 168 -13.15 -19.71 15.58
CA ALA A 168 -12.32 -20.90 15.44
C ALA A 168 -11.75 -21.35 16.80
N PRO A 169 -11.63 -22.69 17.05
CA PRO A 169 -11.19 -23.23 18.35
C PRO A 169 -9.79 -22.78 18.79
N ASP A 170 -8.90 -22.52 17.84
CA ASP A 170 -7.52 -22.12 18.00
C ASP A 170 -7.35 -20.59 18.12
N THR A 171 -8.42 -19.81 17.97
CA THR A 171 -8.36 -18.36 18.12
C THR A 171 -8.25 -17.96 19.59
N ASN A 172 -7.14 -17.30 19.95
CA ASN A 172 -6.95 -16.75 21.28
C ASN A 172 -7.76 -15.46 21.47
N ARG A 173 -9.00 -15.59 21.93
CA ARG A 173 -9.95 -14.47 22.10
C ARG A 173 -9.47 -13.43 23.12
N ILE A 174 -8.71 -13.83 24.14
CA ILE A 174 -8.18 -12.91 25.14
C ILE A 174 -7.11 -12.00 24.51
N ARG A 175 -6.18 -12.59 23.75
CA ARG A 175 -5.17 -11.84 23.00
C ARG A 175 -5.84 -10.90 22.00
N LEU A 176 -6.78 -11.42 21.22
CA LEU A 176 -7.54 -10.66 20.23
C LEU A 176 -8.24 -9.45 20.84
N SER A 177 -8.93 -9.63 21.98
CA SER A 177 -9.62 -8.53 22.68
C SER A 177 -8.64 -7.44 23.14
N LYS A 178 -7.46 -7.82 23.65
CA LYS A 178 -6.43 -6.86 24.07
C LYS A 178 -5.90 -6.05 22.89
N GLU A 179 -5.61 -6.73 21.76
CA GLU A 179 -5.13 -6.05 20.55
C GLU A 179 -6.22 -5.14 19.95
N PHE A 180 -7.48 -5.54 20.05
CA PHE A 180 -8.60 -4.73 19.57
C PHE A 180 -8.79 -3.44 20.41
N VAL A 181 -8.58 -3.51 21.72
CA VAL A 181 -8.57 -2.30 22.56
C VAL A 181 -7.45 -1.35 22.16
N LYS A 182 -6.23 -1.84 22.01
CA LYS A 182 -5.08 -1.03 21.53
C LYS A 182 -5.34 -0.44 20.15
N PHE A 183 -5.95 -1.20 19.25
CA PHE A 183 -6.32 -0.73 17.92
C PHE A 183 -7.33 0.42 18.01
N ASN A 184 -8.36 0.30 18.85
CA ASN A 184 -9.36 1.35 19.07
C ASN A 184 -8.72 2.64 19.64
N GLU A 185 -7.84 2.51 20.63
CA GLU A 185 -7.12 3.65 21.21
C GLU A 185 -6.26 4.37 20.14
N ARG A 186 -5.52 3.62 19.32
CA ARG A 186 -4.75 4.19 18.21
C ARG A 186 -5.64 4.88 17.18
N CYS A 187 -6.77 4.28 16.83
CA CYS A 187 -7.73 4.91 15.92
C CYS A 187 -8.30 6.20 16.49
N TYR A 188 -8.61 6.21 17.79
CA TYR A 188 -9.10 7.41 18.48
C TYR A 188 -8.06 8.54 18.45
N VAL A 189 -6.82 8.25 18.82
CA VAL A 189 -5.72 9.25 18.80
C VAL A 189 -5.49 9.82 17.41
N ARG A 190 -5.65 8.99 16.37
CA ARG A 190 -5.48 9.39 14.95
C ARG A 190 -6.73 9.98 14.32
N LEU A 191 -7.82 10.12 15.06
CA LEU A 191 -9.13 10.58 14.55
C LEU A 191 -9.64 9.76 13.37
N LEU A 192 -9.36 8.45 13.35
CA LEU A 192 -9.85 7.53 12.33
C LEU A 192 -11.30 7.15 12.64
N GLY A 193 -12.25 7.72 11.88
CA GLY A 193 -13.67 7.48 12.08
C GLY A 193 -14.22 6.27 11.33
N ASP A 194 -13.56 5.83 10.26
CA ASP A 194 -14.03 4.72 9.42
C ASP A 194 -13.36 3.41 9.81
N MET A 195 -13.87 2.79 10.88
CA MET A 195 -13.37 1.54 11.46
C MET A 195 -14.16 0.31 10.97
N ARG A 196 -14.69 0.35 9.75
CA ARG A 196 -15.39 -0.81 9.17
C ARG A 196 -14.45 -2.00 9.03
N SER A 197 -15.01 -3.20 9.17
CA SER A 197 -14.23 -4.45 9.20
C SER A 197 -13.31 -4.68 7.99
N TYR A 198 -13.64 -4.14 6.84
CA TYR A 198 -12.81 -4.24 5.64
C TYR A 198 -11.69 -3.16 5.55
N ASN A 199 -11.62 -2.23 6.51
CA ASN A 199 -10.60 -1.17 6.55
C ASN A 199 -9.42 -1.50 7.46
N PHE A 200 -9.39 -2.68 8.05
CA PHE A 200 -8.24 -3.18 8.81
C PHE A 200 -7.91 -4.63 8.44
N VAL A 201 -6.72 -5.05 8.77
CA VAL A 201 -6.26 -6.42 8.63
C VAL A 201 -5.86 -6.99 9.97
N VAL A 202 -5.99 -8.30 10.12
CA VAL A 202 -5.54 -9.06 11.29
C VAL A 202 -4.33 -9.89 10.88
N ASP A 203 -3.21 -9.66 11.55
CA ASP A 203 -2.00 -10.46 11.46
C ASP A 203 -2.06 -11.55 12.55
N ILE A 204 -1.88 -12.82 12.18
CA ILE A 204 -2.07 -14.00 13.04
C ILE A 204 -0.73 -14.61 13.40
#